data_d4936e93ab54852154285ac80a2d28b7
#
_entry.id   d4936e93ab54852154285ac80a2d28b7
#
_cell.length_a   1.000
_cell.length_b   1.000
_cell.length_c   1.000
_cell.angle_alpha   90.00
_cell.angle_beta   90.00
_cell.angle_gamma   90.00
#
_symmetry.space_group_name_H-M   'P 1'
#
loop_
_entity.id
_entity.type
_entity.pdbx_description
1 polymer ?
#
loop_
_entity_poly.entity_id
_entity_poly.type
_entity_poly.pdbx_seq_one_letter_code
_entity_poly.pdbx_strand_id
1 'polypeptide(L)'
;MIGTIGNPSMVTEDILISIKNVALFKFTFSKNLSNHFVMYFLDYAQEDMKNKPSGGLQPFVSLNFLRTYLVPVPPVEEQQRIVSILADSINKIRNIDVLKNELTASVKKAKSKILDLAIRGKLVPQDPNDEPASVLLERIRVEKEELIKQGKIKRDKKESIIFRGDDNSYYRYKNGKAVCIDDDLPYEVPNGWIWAILPEVVLFQEGPGILKKDFRDEGIPLIRISGLQSDKVLLDGCNYLDPVMVENKWKHFKLELGDVILCTSASIGKASIVGPEAVGAIPYTGQIRFKMTQSLIREYFLYFANSDTYLNQIDRMKTGNCIQHYGPTHLKEVYIPIPPIEEQERIIKQLSSLLSSLYEIEESITM
;
A
#
# COMPACT_ATOMS: atom_id res chain seq x y z
N MET A 1 11.47 13.26 -35.97
CA MET A 1 11.24 12.63 -34.69
C MET A 1 9.85 13.05 -34.20
N ILE A 2 8.92 12.13 -34.24
CA ILE A 2 7.53 12.34 -33.80
C ILE A 2 7.38 11.67 -32.44
N GLY A 3 6.85 12.37 -31.45
CA GLY A 3 6.62 11.87 -30.11
C GLY A 3 7.77 12.07 -29.13
N THR A 4 9.00 11.65 -29.46
CA THR A 4 10.19 11.85 -28.62
C THR A 4 11.21 12.70 -29.38
N ILE A 5 11.10 14.02 -29.25
CA ILE A 5 11.96 14.98 -29.95
C ILE A 5 13.37 14.94 -29.36
N GLY A 6 14.38 14.88 -30.25
CA GLY A 6 15.78 15.08 -29.87
C GLY A 6 16.44 13.92 -29.11
N ASN A 7 15.82 12.74 -29.00
CA ASN A 7 16.42 11.61 -28.30
C ASN A 7 17.49 10.93 -29.17
N PRO A 8 18.81 11.18 -28.96
CA PRO A 8 19.88 10.56 -29.75
C PRO A 8 20.11 9.12 -29.30
N SER A 9 20.47 8.25 -30.20
CA SER A 9 20.93 6.89 -29.93
C SER A 9 22.13 6.54 -30.76
N MET A 10 23.10 5.88 -30.18
CA MET A 10 24.29 5.42 -30.86
C MET A 10 24.13 3.95 -31.25
N VAL A 11 24.48 3.64 -32.51
CA VAL A 11 24.59 2.25 -32.95
C VAL A 11 25.98 1.77 -32.55
N THR A 12 26.08 0.84 -31.64
CA THR A 12 27.32 0.33 -31.05
C THR A 12 27.79 -0.97 -31.68
N GLU A 13 26.95 -1.62 -32.49
CA GLU A 13 27.25 -2.89 -33.15
C GLU A 13 27.19 -2.72 -34.68
N ASP A 14 27.95 -3.52 -35.40
CA ASP A 14 27.91 -3.54 -36.86
C ASP A 14 26.73 -4.35 -37.36
N ILE A 15 25.53 -3.73 -37.27
CA ILE A 15 24.27 -4.32 -37.67
C ILE A 15 23.67 -3.57 -38.86
N LEU A 16 23.06 -4.31 -39.79
CA LEU A 16 22.29 -3.73 -40.87
C LEU A 16 20.99 -3.16 -40.35
N ILE A 17 20.91 -1.84 -40.18
CA ILE A 17 19.69 -1.15 -39.73
C ILE A 17 19.07 -0.40 -40.89
N SER A 18 17.80 -0.61 -41.13
CA SER A 18 16.97 0.19 -42.02
C SER A 18 16.10 1.17 -41.21
N ILE A 19 16.21 2.45 -41.53
CA ILE A 19 15.38 3.49 -40.96
C ILE A 19 14.04 3.53 -41.73
N LYS A 20 12.96 3.04 -41.11
CA LYS A 20 11.61 3.03 -41.74
C LYS A 20 10.81 4.28 -41.47
N ASN A 21 11.15 5.05 -40.45
CA ASN A 21 10.39 6.23 -40.05
C ASN A 21 11.03 7.50 -40.59
N VAL A 22 10.26 8.30 -41.30
CA VAL A 22 10.70 9.61 -41.88
C VAL A 22 11.06 10.65 -40.79
N ALA A 23 10.73 10.40 -39.54
CA ALA A 23 11.04 11.26 -38.41
C ALA A 23 12.40 10.90 -37.73
N LEU A 24 13.17 9.98 -38.27
CA LEU A 24 14.50 9.61 -37.77
C LEU A 24 15.58 10.16 -38.73
N PHE A 25 16.64 10.70 -38.14
CA PHE A 25 17.78 11.20 -38.87
C PHE A 25 19.02 10.39 -38.50
N LYS A 26 19.79 9.97 -39.53
CA LYS A 26 21.09 9.40 -39.35
C LYS A 26 22.12 10.52 -39.49
N PHE A 27 23.02 10.65 -38.53
CA PHE A 27 24.15 11.57 -38.60
C PHE A 27 25.38 10.81 -39.05
N THR A 28 26.15 11.42 -39.96
CA THR A 28 27.47 10.95 -40.37
C THR A 28 28.46 12.06 -40.12
N PHE A 29 29.47 11.80 -39.32
CA PHE A 29 30.42 12.80 -38.86
C PHE A 29 31.76 12.67 -39.53
N SER A 30 32.53 13.78 -39.56
CA SER A 30 33.93 13.80 -40.02
C SER A 30 34.83 13.09 -38.99
N LYS A 31 36.05 12.70 -39.43
CA LYS A 31 37.04 12.07 -38.54
C LYS A 31 37.48 12.96 -37.36
N ASN A 32 37.24 14.28 -37.46
CA ASN A 32 37.61 15.27 -36.44
C ASN A 32 36.47 15.56 -35.44
N LEU A 33 35.38 14.81 -35.51
CA LEU A 33 34.23 14.99 -34.63
C LEU A 33 33.86 13.65 -33.96
N SER A 34 33.91 13.61 -32.65
CA SER A 34 33.58 12.43 -31.86
C SER A 34 32.06 12.17 -31.86
N ASN A 35 31.66 10.95 -32.23
CA ASN A 35 30.26 10.53 -32.18
C ASN A 35 29.67 10.64 -30.77
N HIS A 36 30.45 10.30 -29.74
CA HIS A 36 30.01 10.40 -28.33
C HIS A 36 29.82 11.87 -27.92
N PHE A 37 30.75 12.77 -28.35
CA PHE A 37 30.60 14.19 -28.08
C PHE A 37 29.29 14.74 -28.67
N VAL A 38 29.04 14.41 -29.94
CA VAL A 38 27.80 14.85 -30.62
C VAL A 38 26.56 14.24 -29.96
N MET A 39 26.61 12.99 -29.54
CA MET A 39 25.51 12.36 -28.82
C MET A 39 25.17 13.12 -27.53
N TYR A 40 26.14 13.42 -26.68
CA TYR A 40 25.94 14.20 -25.46
C TYR A 40 25.50 15.63 -25.76
N PHE A 41 26.02 16.25 -26.79
CA PHE A 41 25.56 17.57 -27.22
C PHE A 41 24.08 17.55 -27.66
N LEU A 42 23.66 16.56 -28.45
CA LEU A 42 22.28 16.42 -28.88
C LEU A 42 21.33 16.13 -27.68
N ASP A 43 21.80 15.38 -26.71
CA ASP A 43 21.06 15.12 -25.46
C ASP A 43 20.84 16.43 -24.68
N TYR A 44 21.89 17.24 -24.51
CA TYR A 44 21.83 18.57 -23.92
C TYR A 44 20.88 19.51 -24.70
N ALA A 45 20.97 19.52 -26.02
CA ALA A 45 20.20 20.38 -26.91
C ALA A 45 18.72 19.93 -27.04
N GLN A 46 18.34 18.80 -26.45
CA GLN A 46 16.98 18.21 -26.58
C GLN A 46 15.91 19.19 -26.10
N GLU A 47 16.14 19.91 -25.03
CA GLU A 47 15.17 20.86 -24.47
C GLU A 47 14.94 22.06 -25.41
N ASP A 48 16.03 22.61 -25.98
CA ASP A 48 15.92 23.68 -26.98
C ASP A 48 15.19 23.21 -28.25
N MET A 49 15.44 21.96 -28.66
CA MET A 49 14.74 21.34 -29.79
C MET A 49 13.25 21.12 -29.51
N LYS A 50 12.86 20.82 -28.29
CA LYS A 50 11.45 20.67 -27.87
C LYS A 50 10.72 22.00 -27.85
N ASN A 51 11.40 23.07 -27.47
CA ASN A 51 10.83 24.41 -27.36
C ASN A 51 10.65 25.13 -28.71
N LYS A 52 11.27 24.62 -29.78
CA LYS A 52 11.17 25.17 -31.16
C LYS A 52 10.66 24.14 -32.16
N PRO A 53 9.54 23.45 -31.91
CA PRO A 53 9.05 22.42 -32.80
C PRO A 53 8.47 23.01 -34.07
N SER A 54 8.58 22.27 -35.18
CA SER A 54 7.83 22.50 -36.40
C SER A 54 6.61 21.59 -36.42
N GLY A 55 5.45 22.08 -36.85
CA GLY A 55 4.21 21.29 -37.02
C GLY A 55 3.13 21.61 -35.99
N GLY A 56 1.87 21.28 -36.32
CA GLY A 56 0.66 21.59 -35.53
C GLY A 56 0.35 20.53 -34.45
N LEU A 57 -0.41 19.50 -34.81
CA LEU A 57 -0.90 18.46 -33.87
C LEU A 57 0.17 17.51 -33.32
N GLN A 58 1.26 17.29 -34.06
CA GLN A 58 2.41 16.49 -33.59
C GLN A 58 3.71 17.25 -33.82
N PRO A 59 4.37 17.76 -32.79
CA PRO A 59 5.62 18.48 -32.90
C PRO A 59 6.75 17.56 -33.39
N PHE A 60 7.60 18.08 -34.29
CA PHE A 60 8.78 17.40 -34.80
C PHE A 60 9.92 18.39 -35.07
N VAL A 61 11.15 17.86 -35.13
CA VAL A 61 12.33 18.65 -35.55
C VAL A 61 12.52 18.48 -37.06
N SER A 62 12.48 19.58 -37.80
CA SER A 62 12.68 19.56 -39.24
C SER A 62 14.16 19.40 -39.61
N LEU A 63 14.43 18.83 -40.81
CA LEU A 63 15.79 18.73 -41.32
C LEU A 63 16.41 20.12 -41.53
N ASN A 64 15.61 21.13 -41.94
CA ASN A 64 16.08 22.51 -42.11
C ASN A 64 16.53 23.12 -40.80
N PHE A 65 15.81 22.89 -39.70
CA PHE A 65 16.20 23.29 -38.34
C PHE A 65 17.58 22.69 -37.98
N LEU A 66 17.75 21.38 -38.18
CA LEU A 66 19.02 20.70 -37.88
C LEU A 66 20.21 21.21 -38.73
N ARG A 67 19.96 21.58 -39.97
CA ARG A 67 21.01 22.15 -40.86
C ARG A 67 21.50 23.53 -40.42
N THR A 68 20.67 24.26 -39.73
CA THR A 68 20.98 25.62 -39.24
C THR A 68 21.35 25.65 -37.76
N TYR A 69 21.31 24.49 -37.09
CA TYR A 69 21.60 24.39 -35.66
C TYR A 69 23.06 24.52 -35.39
N LEU A 70 23.44 25.49 -34.55
CA LEU A 70 24.85 25.74 -34.24
C LEU A 70 25.36 24.75 -33.21
N VAL A 71 26.45 24.10 -33.54
CA VAL A 71 27.15 23.13 -32.68
C VAL A 71 28.51 23.66 -32.33
N PRO A 72 28.89 23.82 -31.06
CA PRO A 72 30.23 24.14 -30.65
C PRO A 72 31.14 22.94 -30.94
N VAL A 73 32.27 23.17 -31.63
CA VAL A 73 33.20 22.10 -31.96
C VAL A 73 34.56 22.41 -31.35
N PRO A 74 34.88 21.89 -30.16
CA PRO A 74 36.18 22.03 -29.55
C PRO A 74 37.23 21.16 -30.27
N PRO A 75 38.55 21.38 -30.01
CA PRO A 75 39.60 20.48 -30.48
C PRO A 75 39.36 19.02 -30.11
N VAL A 76 39.83 18.06 -30.89
CA VAL A 76 39.55 16.62 -30.73
C VAL A 76 39.95 16.11 -29.33
N GLU A 77 41.09 16.55 -28.81
CA GLU A 77 41.57 16.18 -27.48
C GLU A 77 40.65 16.71 -26.37
N GLU A 78 40.04 17.87 -26.57
CA GLU A 78 39.08 18.44 -25.64
C GLU A 78 37.73 17.70 -25.72
N GLN A 79 37.24 17.34 -26.90
CA GLN A 79 36.08 16.48 -27.06
C GLN A 79 36.27 15.17 -26.29
N GLN A 80 37.43 14.54 -26.35
CA GLN A 80 37.73 13.30 -25.63
C GLN A 80 37.69 13.48 -24.11
N ARG A 81 38.27 14.58 -23.60
CA ARG A 81 38.19 14.90 -22.15
C ARG A 81 36.75 15.11 -21.68
N ILE A 82 35.96 15.88 -22.44
CA ILE A 82 34.54 16.11 -22.15
C ILE A 82 33.80 14.79 -22.13
N VAL A 83 33.96 13.95 -23.13
CA VAL A 83 33.29 12.63 -23.21
C VAL A 83 33.65 11.75 -22.02
N SER A 84 34.93 11.70 -21.64
CA SER A 84 35.38 10.90 -20.48
C SER A 84 34.71 11.38 -19.17
N ILE A 85 34.76 12.69 -18.92
CA ILE A 85 34.14 13.26 -17.68
C ILE A 85 32.63 13.02 -17.66
N LEU A 86 31.93 13.23 -18.78
CA LEU A 86 30.50 13.01 -18.86
C LEU A 86 30.13 11.54 -18.68
N ALA A 87 30.86 10.63 -19.31
CA ALA A 87 30.63 9.20 -19.17
C ALA A 87 30.80 8.74 -17.72
N ASP A 88 31.85 9.16 -17.04
CA ASP A 88 32.11 8.86 -15.64
C ASP A 88 30.99 9.44 -14.73
N SER A 89 30.60 10.68 -15.00
CA SER A 89 29.54 11.34 -14.21
C SER A 89 28.18 10.67 -14.40
N ILE A 90 27.79 10.34 -15.63
CA ILE A 90 26.54 9.65 -15.95
C ILE A 90 26.54 8.24 -15.32
N ASN A 91 27.66 7.52 -15.36
CA ASN A 91 27.75 6.21 -14.71
C ASN A 91 27.61 6.30 -13.18
N LYS A 92 28.19 7.32 -12.55
CA LYS A 92 28.00 7.57 -11.11
C LYS A 92 26.53 7.85 -10.76
N ILE A 93 25.86 8.69 -11.56
CA ILE A 93 24.41 8.99 -11.37
C ILE A 93 23.59 7.70 -11.49
N ARG A 94 23.83 6.89 -12.54
CA ARG A 94 23.11 5.61 -12.71
C ARG A 94 23.33 4.67 -11.54
N ASN A 95 24.56 4.59 -11.02
CA ASN A 95 24.84 3.76 -9.85
C ASN A 95 24.12 4.27 -8.60
N ILE A 96 24.01 5.58 -8.41
CA ILE A 96 23.22 6.17 -7.31
C ILE A 96 21.75 5.78 -7.45
N ASP A 97 21.17 5.86 -8.65
CA ASP A 97 19.77 5.46 -8.88
C ASP A 97 19.53 3.97 -8.58
N VAL A 98 20.46 3.10 -8.99
CA VAL A 98 20.40 1.67 -8.65
C VAL A 98 20.42 1.47 -7.14
N LEU A 99 21.37 2.09 -6.44
CA LEU A 99 21.49 1.98 -4.97
C LEU A 99 20.27 2.55 -4.24
N LYS A 100 19.69 3.65 -4.71
CA LYS A 100 18.41 4.20 -4.18
C LYS A 100 17.29 3.18 -4.29
N ASN A 101 17.14 2.53 -5.45
CA ASN A 101 16.10 1.52 -5.67
C ASN A 101 16.31 0.28 -4.78
N GLU A 102 17.55 -0.19 -4.64
CA GLU A 102 17.87 -1.33 -3.76
C GLU A 102 17.62 -1.01 -2.30
N LEU A 103 17.96 0.20 -1.84
CA LEU A 103 17.70 0.64 -0.47
C LEU A 103 16.20 0.75 -0.20
N THR A 104 15.43 1.33 -1.13
CA THR A 104 13.96 1.40 -1.03
C THR A 104 13.35 0.01 -0.91
N ALA A 105 13.79 -0.94 -1.72
CA ALA A 105 13.33 -2.33 -1.64
C ALA A 105 13.69 -2.99 -0.30
N SER A 106 14.90 -2.70 0.21
CA SER A 106 15.38 -3.22 1.50
C SER A 106 14.58 -2.67 2.68
N VAL A 107 14.26 -1.37 2.68
CA VAL A 107 13.40 -0.72 3.70
C VAL A 107 12.01 -1.35 3.68
N LYS A 108 11.41 -1.53 2.51
CA LYS A 108 10.10 -2.20 2.38
C LYS A 108 10.12 -3.62 2.94
N LYS A 109 11.16 -4.39 2.63
CA LYS A 109 11.35 -5.75 3.15
C LYS A 109 11.53 -5.77 4.67
N ALA A 110 12.29 -4.81 5.22
CA ALA A 110 12.47 -4.67 6.66
C ALA A 110 11.16 -4.36 7.37
N LYS A 111 10.34 -3.42 6.85
CA LYS A 111 9.00 -3.10 7.41
C LYS A 111 8.10 -4.34 7.47
N SER A 112 7.99 -5.10 6.36
CA SER A 112 7.20 -6.35 6.33
C SER A 112 7.74 -7.38 7.34
N LYS A 113 9.07 -7.56 7.41
CA LYS A 113 9.68 -8.53 8.33
C LYS A 113 9.48 -8.20 9.80
N ILE A 114 9.57 -6.91 10.16
CA ILE A 114 9.34 -6.43 11.53
C ILE A 114 7.88 -6.66 11.93
N LEU A 115 6.93 -6.36 11.04
CA LEU A 115 5.51 -6.66 11.26
C LEU A 115 5.26 -8.17 11.44
N ASP A 116 5.85 -9.00 10.61
CA ASP A 116 5.71 -10.46 10.72
C ASP A 116 6.28 -10.99 12.05
N LEU A 117 7.44 -10.48 12.49
CA LEU A 117 8.01 -10.84 13.80
C LEU A 117 7.10 -10.43 14.96
N ALA A 118 6.48 -9.25 14.88
CA ALA A 118 5.55 -8.74 15.88
C ALA A 118 4.31 -9.65 15.99
N ILE A 119 3.68 -9.94 14.85
CA ILE A 119 2.44 -10.71 14.80
C ILE A 119 2.65 -12.19 15.15
N ARG A 120 3.89 -12.70 15.02
CA ARG A 120 4.27 -14.05 15.45
C ARG A 120 4.78 -14.14 16.89
N GLY A 121 4.74 -13.04 17.66
CA GLY A 121 5.25 -12.98 19.03
C GLY A 121 6.77 -13.17 19.15
N LYS A 122 7.53 -12.71 18.15
CA LYS A 122 8.99 -12.79 18.08
C LYS A 122 9.70 -11.46 18.15
N LEU A 123 8.97 -10.36 18.32
CA LEU A 123 9.53 -9.01 18.35
C LEU A 123 9.92 -8.57 19.76
N VAL A 124 9.14 -8.96 20.75
CA VAL A 124 9.37 -8.65 22.18
C VAL A 124 9.42 -9.94 22.98
N PRO A 125 10.10 -9.95 24.16
CA PRO A 125 10.08 -11.11 25.04
C PRO A 125 8.68 -11.27 25.65
N GLN A 126 8.24 -12.53 25.81
CA GLN A 126 7.06 -12.87 26.59
C GLN A 126 7.35 -12.68 28.09
N ASP A 127 6.38 -12.19 28.83
CA ASP A 127 6.41 -12.11 30.30
C ASP A 127 5.44 -13.18 30.85
N PRO A 128 5.94 -14.14 31.66
CA PRO A 128 5.07 -15.16 32.24
C PRO A 128 4.06 -14.62 33.27
N ASN A 129 4.21 -13.37 33.68
CA ASN A 129 3.27 -12.69 34.60
C ASN A 129 2.13 -11.98 33.85
N ASP A 130 2.22 -11.84 32.52
CA ASP A 130 1.12 -11.28 31.73
C ASP A 130 -0.13 -12.18 31.87
N GLU A 131 -1.30 -11.54 31.93
CA GLU A 131 -2.53 -12.30 31.93
C GLU A 131 -2.75 -12.99 30.59
N PRO A 132 -2.97 -14.34 30.57
CA PRO A 132 -3.11 -15.07 29.31
C PRO A 132 -4.24 -14.50 28.43
N ALA A 133 -4.01 -14.44 27.11
CA ALA A 133 -4.97 -13.90 26.14
C ALA A 133 -6.31 -14.66 26.11
N SER A 134 -6.37 -15.88 26.62
CA SER A 134 -7.63 -16.62 26.81
C SER A 134 -8.62 -15.88 27.75
N VAL A 135 -8.10 -15.25 28.82
CA VAL A 135 -8.92 -14.42 29.74
C VAL A 135 -9.39 -13.14 29.04
N LEU A 136 -8.52 -12.52 28.25
CA LEU A 136 -8.86 -11.38 27.42
C LEU A 136 -9.98 -11.72 26.42
N LEU A 137 -9.87 -12.85 25.73
CA LEU A 137 -10.88 -13.31 24.77
C LEU A 137 -12.25 -13.55 25.45
N GLU A 138 -12.25 -14.09 26.67
CA GLU A 138 -13.49 -14.27 27.43
C GLU A 138 -14.15 -12.92 27.78
N ARG A 139 -13.37 -11.92 28.18
CA ARG A 139 -13.91 -10.56 28.40
C ARG A 139 -14.52 -9.96 27.13
N ILE A 140 -13.87 -10.14 25.97
CA ILE A 140 -14.42 -9.69 24.67
C ILE A 140 -15.77 -10.38 24.40
N ARG A 141 -15.88 -11.67 24.68
CA ARG A 141 -17.13 -12.43 24.50
C ARG A 141 -18.25 -11.89 25.42
N VAL A 142 -17.93 -11.64 26.67
CA VAL A 142 -18.90 -11.06 27.64
C VAL A 142 -19.35 -9.66 27.19
N GLU A 143 -18.42 -8.79 26.79
CA GLU A 143 -18.73 -7.44 26.28
C GLU A 143 -19.65 -7.51 25.05
N LYS A 144 -19.35 -8.41 24.12
CA LYS A 144 -20.14 -8.61 22.90
C LYS A 144 -21.57 -9.11 23.23
N GLU A 145 -21.70 -10.04 24.15
CA GLU A 145 -23.02 -10.51 24.62
C GLU A 145 -23.84 -9.37 25.25
N GLU A 146 -23.18 -8.49 26.00
CA GLU A 146 -23.87 -7.33 26.60
C GLU A 146 -24.32 -6.35 25.52
N LEU A 147 -23.53 -6.08 24.49
CA LEU A 147 -23.90 -5.25 23.34
C LEU A 147 -25.09 -5.85 22.57
N ILE A 148 -25.15 -7.18 22.47
CA ILE A 148 -26.27 -7.90 21.85
C ILE A 148 -27.54 -7.73 22.71
N LYS A 149 -27.46 -7.92 24.01
CA LYS A 149 -28.59 -7.73 24.95
C LYS A 149 -29.13 -6.30 24.91
N GLN A 150 -28.25 -5.31 24.78
CA GLN A 150 -28.60 -3.89 24.64
C GLN A 150 -29.18 -3.54 23.26
N GLY A 151 -29.22 -4.49 22.32
CA GLY A 151 -29.70 -4.26 20.95
C GLY A 151 -28.76 -3.38 20.09
N LYS A 152 -27.55 -3.11 20.57
CA LYS A 152 -26.54 -2.31 19.85
C LYS A 152 -25.92 -3.05 18.67
N ILE A 153 -25.82 -4.38 18.79
CA ILE A 153 -25.35 -5.26 17.72
C ILE A 153 -26.30 -6.45 17.56
N LYS A 154 -26.33 -7.02 16.35
CA LYS A 154 -27.15 -8.22 16.08
C LYS A 154 -26.29 -9.47 16.27
N ARG A 155 -26.85 -10.52 16.88
CA ARG A 155 -26.20 -11.84 16.94
C ARG A 155 -26.01 -12.40 15.55
N ASP A 156 -24.81 -12.87 15.24
CA ASP A 156 -24.56 -13.62 14.01
C ASP A 156 -25.11 -15.04 14.16
N LYS A 157 -26.04 -15.43 13.29
CA LYS A 157 -26.65 -16.78 13.30
C LYS A 157 -25.64 -17.90 12.95
N LYS A 158 -24.50 -17.54 12.37
CA LYS A 158 -23.41 -18.45 11.98
C LYS A 158 -22.15 -18.19 12.80
N GLU A 159 -22.31 -17.74 14.04
CA GLU A 159 -21.16 -17.51 14.92
C GLU A 159 -20.35 -18.79 15.08
N SER A 160 -19.06 -18.68 14.98
CA SER A 160 -18.11 -19.74 15.26
C SER A 160 -17.11 -19.26 16.29
N ILE A 161 -16.64 -20.15 17.13
CA ILE A 161 -15.75 -19.86 18.25
C ILE A 161 -14.54 -20.77 18.12
N ILE A 162 -13.34 -20.23 18.39
CA ILE A 162 -12.11 -21.01 18.51
C ILE A 162 -11.81 -21.25 19.98
N PHE A 163 -11.40 -22.45 20.32
CA PHE A 163 -10.94 -22.81 21.65
C PHE A 163 -9.81 -23.82 21.58
N ARG A 164 -9.03 -23.91 22.64
CA ARG A 164 -7.98 -24.90 22.79
C ARG A 164 -8.50 -26.07 23.60
N GLY A 165 -8.38 -27.28 23.07
CA GLY A 165 -8.79 -28.52 23.74
C GLY A 165 -7.78 -28.97 24.82
N ASP A 166 -8.14 -29.98 25.60
CA ASP A 166 -7.29 -30.55 26.64
C ASP A 166 -6.02 -31.24 26.05
N ASP A 167 -6.07 -31.59 24.78
CA ASP A 167 -4.96 -32.13 23.99
C ASP A 167 -4.02 -31.08 23.42
N ASN A 168 -4.24 -29.79 23.79
CA ASN A 168 -3.54 -28.63 23.27
C ASN A 168 -3.82 -28.26 21.81
N SER A 169 -4.67 -28.99 21.10
CA SER A 169 -5.08 -28.67 19.73
C SER A 169 -6.11 -27.55 19.67
N TYR A 170 -6.13 -26.80 18.57
CA TYR A 170 -7.15 -25.78 18.34
C TYR A 170 -8.37 -26.39 17.65
N TYR A 171 -9.53 -26.06 18.16
CA TYR A 171 -10.81 -26.47 17.62
C TYR A 171 -11.66 -25.27 17.28
N ARG A 172 -12.38 -25.36 16.17
CA ARG A 172 -13.41 -24.40 15.78
C ARG A 172 -14.79 -25.03 15.94
N TYR A 173 -15.61 -24.41 16.74
CA TYR A 173 -17.02 -24.79 16.87
C TYR A 173 -17.84 -24.07 15.81
N LYS A 174 -18.43 -24.82 14.88
CA LYS A 174 -19.26 -24.30 13.77
C LYS A 174 -20.40 -25.29 13.49
N ASN A 175 -21.65 -24.76 13.37
CA ASN A 175 -22.82 -25.57 13.05
C ASN A 175 -23.04 -26.77 13.99
N GLY A 176 -22.78 -26.62 15.29
CA GLY A 176 -22.99 -27.67 16.29
C GLY A 176 -21.88 -28.72 16.36
N LYS A 177 -20.76 -28.55 15.66
CA LYS A 177 -19.63 -29.49 15.67
C LYS A 177 -18.32 -28.77 15.95
N ALA A 178 -17.46 -29.41 16.74
CA ALA A 178 -16.08 -29.00 16.92
C ALA A 178 -15.21 -29.72 15.87
N VAL A 179 -14.39 -28.97 15.14
CA VAL A 179 -13.46 -29.48 14.14
C VAL A 179 -12.07 -28.98 14.50
N CYS A 180 -11.08 -29.89 14.51
CA CYS A 180 -9.67 -29.51 14.67
C CYS A 180 -9.21 -28.64 13.50
N ILE A 181 -8.49 -27.56 13.80
CA ILE A 181 -8.03 -26.55 12.84
C ILE A 181 -6.52 -26.31 12.87
N ASP A 182 -5.74 -27.15 13.54
CA ASP A 182 -4.29 -26.96 13.67
C ASP A 182 -3.60 -26.83 12.31
N ASP A 183 -4.01 -27.61 11.31
CA ASP A 183 -3.49 -27.57 9.94
C ASP A 183 -3.93 -26.31 9.16
N ASP A 184 -5.01 -25.63 9.60
CA ASP A 184 -5.52 -24.41 8.97
C ASP A 184 -4.86 -23.15 9.52
N LEU A 185 -4.24 -23.22 10.72
CA LEU A 185 -3.61 -22.10 11.37
C LEU A 185 -2.30 -21.71 10.67
N PRO A 186 -2.00 -20.41 10.51
CA PRO A 186 -0.79 -19.96 9.81
C PRO A 186 0.53 -20.43 10.44
N TYR A 187 0.58 -20.58 11.75
CA TYR A 187 1.75 -20.99 12.54
C TYR A 187 1.37 -21.23 14.02
N GLU A 188 2.29 -21.80 14.79
CA GLU A 188 2.17 -21.90 16.25
C GLU A 188 2.42 -20.54 16.92
N VAL A 189 1.59 -20.19 17.91
CA VAL A 189 1.73 -18.96 18.69
C VAL A 189 2.47 -19.24 20.02
N PRO A 190 3.13 -18.22 20.62
CA PRO A 190 3.79 -18.34 21.92
C PRO A 190 2.83 -18.72 23.04
N ASN A 191 3.40 -19.18 24.16
CA ASN A 191 2.63 -19.40 25.39
C ASN A 191 1.97 -18.09 25.84
N GLY A 192 0.75 -18.18 26.36
CA GLY A 192 -0.03 -16.99 26.75
C GLY A 192 -0.84 -16.37 25.60
N TRP A 193 -0.48 -16.64 24.35
CA TRP A 193 -1.26 -16.21 23.17
C TRP A 193 -2.35 -17.22 22.83
N ILE A 194 -3.37 -16.75 22.10
CA ILE A 194 -4.43 -17.62 21.57
C ILE A 194 -4.79 -17.21 20.14
N TRP A 195 -5.15 -18.17 19.31
CA TRP A 195 -5.82 -17.88 18.05
C TRP A 195 -7.29 -17.58 18.29
N ALA A 196 -7.80 -16.55 17.62
CA ALA A 196 -9.21 -16.23 17.53
C ALA A 196 -9.62 -16.09 16.05
N ILE A 197 -10.91 -16.19 15.77
CA ILE A 197 -11.45 -15.79 14.48
C ILE A 197 -11.83 -14.31 14.52
N LEU A 198 -11.60 -13.59 13.43
CA LEU A 198 -11.76 -12.12 13.40
C LEU A 198 -13.10 -11.63 13.95
N PRO A 199 -14.28 -12.23 13.65
CA PRO A 199 -15.55 -11.81 14.24
C PRO A 199 -15.68 -11.98 15.76
N GLU A 200 -14.80 -12.75 16.40
CA GLU A 200 -14.82 -12.87 17.87
C GLU A 200 -14.31 -11.59 18.52
N VAL A 201 -13.32 -10.93 17.92
CA VAL A 201 -12.54 -9.85 18.54
C VAL A 201 -12.85 -8.46 17.99
N VAL A 202 -13.46 -8.34 16.82
CA VAL A 202 -13.87 -7.06 16.23
C VAL A 202 -15.25 -7.12 15.62
N LEU A 203 -15.93 -5.98 15.63
CA LEU A 203 -17.16 -5.78 14.85
C LEU A 203 -16.77 -5.14 13.53
N PHE A 204 -17.36 -5.58 12.43
CA PHE A 204 -17.10 -4.97 11.12
C PHE A 204 -18.37 -4.76 10.31
N GLN A 205 -18.35 -3.70 9.51
CA GLN A 205 -19.46 -3.25 8.69
C GLN A 205 -18.94 -2.82 7.33
N GLU A 206 -19.48 -3.40 6.26
CA GLU A 206 -19.18 -2.96 4.88
C GLU A 206 -19.82 -1.60 4.61
N GLY A 207 -19.10 -0.73 3.89
CA GLY A 207 -19.62 0.57 3.46
C GLY A 207 -20.87 0.43 2.58
N PRO A 208 -21.80 1.39 2.64
CA PRO A 208 -23.05 1.32 1.91
C PRO A 208 -22.87 1.43 0.39
N GLY A 209 -23.77 0.80 -0.35
CA GLY A 209 -23.86 0.93 -1.81
C GLY A 209 -24.41 2.30 -2.22
N ILE A 210 -23.54 3.30 -2.38
CA ILE A 210 -23.90 4.67 -2.75
C ILE A 210 -23.66 4.87 -4.24
N LEU A 211 -24.63 5.39 -4.97
CA LEU A 211 -24.56 5.63 -6.40
C LEU A 211 -24.06 7.05 -6.71
N LYS A 212 -23.41 7.25 -7.87
CA LYS A 212 -22.89 8.56 -8.30
C LYS A 212 -23.96 9.67 -8.31
N LYS A 213 -25.23 9.33 -8.58
CA LYS A 213 -26.36 10.28 -8.54
C LYS A 213 -26.61 10.90 -7.17
N ASP A 214 -26.14 10.24 -6.11
CA ASP A 214 -26.28 10.67 -4.72
C ASP A 214 -25.14 11.58 -4.26
N PHE A 215 -24.11 11.78 -5.12
CA PHE A 215 -22.97 12.65 -4.81
C PHE A 215 -23.37 14.13 -4.88
N ARG A 216 -22.73 14.94 -4.03
CA ARG A 216 -22.91 16.38 -3.92
C ARG A 216 -21.52 17.03 -3.91
N ASP A 217 -21.51 18.36 -4.15
CA ASP A 217 -20.28 19.18 -4.11
C ASP A 217 -19.92 19.56 -2.68
N GLU A 218 -20.89 19.53 -1.74
CA GLU A 218 -20.70 19.80 -0.32
C GLU A 218 -21.61 18.92 0.55
N GLY A 219 -21.34 18.84 1.86
CA GLY A 219 -22.15 18.08 2.83
C GLY A 219 -21.35 17.13 3.69
N ILE A 220 -21.86 15.91 3.92
CA ILE A 220 -21.15 14.88 4.69
C ILE A 220 -20.11 14.20 3.82
N PRO A 221 -18.82 14.14 4.23
CA PRO A 221 -17.77 13.51 3.44
C PRO A 221 -18.03 12.01 3.19
N LEU A 222 -17.81 11.58 1.94
CA LEU A 222 -17.81 10.20 1.50
C LEU A 222 -16.37 9.81 1.16
N ILE A 223 -15.75 8.96 2.00
CA ILE A 223 -14.33 8.63 1.91
C ILE A 223 -14.04 7.82 0.64
N ARG A 224 -13.06 8.25 -0.13
CA ARG A 224 -12.54 7.50 -1.27
C ARG A 224 -11.34 6.65 -0.87
N ILE A 225 -11.01 5.65 -1.72
CA ILE A 225 -9.82 4.78 -1.52
C ILE A 225 -8.54 5.61 -1.47
N SER A 226 -8.45 6.71 -2.25
CA SER A 226 -7.30 7.62 -2.24
C SER A 226 -7.07 8.32 -0.90
N GLY A 227 -8.11 8.49 -0.09
CA GLY A 227 -8.02 9.05 1.26
C GLY A 227 -7.53 8.07 2.34
N LEU A 228 -7.42 6.78 2.02
CA LEU A 228 -6.86 5.79 2.96
C LEU A 228 -5.34 5.79 2.85
N GLN A 229 -4.67 6.38 3.82
CA GLN A 229 -3.21 6.32 3.98
C GLN A 229 -2.85 5.14 4.90
N SER A 230 -1.55 4.85 5.04
CA SER A 230 -1.08 3.68 5.81
C SER A 230 -1.39 3.73 7.32
N ASP A 231 -1.75 4.89 7.84
CA ASP A 231 -1.95 5.14 9.28
C ASP A 231 -3.21 5.94 9.58
N LYS A 232 -3.70 6.77 8.65
CA LYS A 232 -4.80 7.71 8.86
C LYS A 232 -5.73 7.83 7.66
N VAL A 233 -6.95 8.27 7.93
CA VAL A 233 -7.95 8.61 6.91
C VAL A 233 -7.85 10.09 6.60
N LEU A 234 -7.69 10.45 5.31
CA LEU A 234 -7.71 11.83 4.81
C LEU A 234 -9.00 12.07 4.01
N LEU A 235 -9.48 13.30 4.04
CA LEU A 235 -10.65 13.74 3.28
C LEU A 235 -10.31 14.34 1.92
N ASP A 236 -9.04 14.41 1.55
CA ASP A 236 -8.61 14.97 0.26
C ASP A 236 -9.23 14.21 -0.92
N GLY A 237 -9.91 14.96 -1.78
CA GLY A 237 -10.60 14.42 -2.96
C GLY A 237 -11.79 13.52 -2.63
N CYS A 238 -12.36 13.61 -1.42
CA CYS A 238 -13.61 12.92 -1.09
C CYS A 238 -14.78 13.48 -1.92
N ASN A 239 -15.85 12.69 -2.03
CA ASN A 239 -17.14 13.20 -2.48
C ASN A 239 -17.95 13.60 -1.25
N TYR A 240 -19.10 14.20 -1.46
CA TYR A 240 -20.00 14.59 -0.38
C TYR A 240 -21.39 14.00 -0.58
N LEU A 241 -22.15 13.92 0.50
CA LEU A 241 -23.52 13.41 0.52
C LEU A 241 -24.44 14.44 1.19
N ASP A 242 -25.69 14.47 0.75
CA ASP A 242 -26.73 15.28 1.37
C ASP A 242 -26.91 14.91 2.85
N PRO A 243 -26.79 15.87 3.80
CA PRO A 243 -26.89 15.57 5.24
C PRO A 243 -28.22 14.95 5.65
N VAL A 244 -29.35 15.37 5.04
CA VAL A 244 -30.69 14.83 5.35
C VAL A 244 -30.78 13.37 4.87
N MET A 245 -30.24 13.11 3.69
CA MET A 245 -30.21 11.74 3.16
C MET A 245 -29.32 10.84 4.01
N VAL A 246 -28.17 11.32 4.48
CA VAL A 246 -27.30 10.56 5.39
C VAL A 246 -28.02 10.24 6.69
N GLU A 247 -28.68 11.22 7.31
CA GLU A 247 -29.41 10.99 8.56
C GLU A 247 -30.52 9.95 8.42
N ASN A 248 -31.23 9.95 7.29
CA ASN A 248 -32.35 9.03 7.04
C ASN A 248 -31.91 7.62 6.62
N LYS A 249 -30.84 7.48 5.83
CA LYS A 249 -30.47 6.20 5.20
C LYS A 249 -29.17 5.61 5.72
N TRP A 250 -28.19 6.45 6.04
CA TRP A 250 -26.79 6.04 6.27
C TRP A 250 -26.22 6.48 7.61
N LYS A 251 -27.05 6.97 8.54
CA LYS A 251 -26.63 7.42 9.89
C LYS A 251 -25.75 6.39 10.61
N HIS A 252 -26.11 5.12 10.52
CA HIS A 252 -25.39 4.02 11.18
C HIS A 252 -24.04 3.66 10.54
N PHE A 253 -23.71 4.27 9.40
CA PHE A 253 -22.40 4.17 8.78
C PHE A 253 -21.46 5.32 9.13
N LYS A 254 -21.94 6.36 9.84
CA LYS A 254 -21.07 7.46 10.27
C LYS A 254 -19.90 6.93 11.08
N LEU A 255 -18.70 7.32 10.68
CA LEU A 255 -17.47 6.91 11.32
C LEU A 255 -17.30 7.58 12.67
N GLU A 256 -16.73 6.85 13.61
CA GLU A 256 -16.38 7.31 14.94
C GLU A 256 -14.87 7.42 15.10
N LEU A 257 -14.42 8.24 16.04
CA LEU A 257 -13.00 8.39 16.35
C LEU A 257 -12.39 7.03 16.73
N GLY A 258 -11.30 6.67 16.05
CA GLY A 258 -10.57 5.43 16.32
C GLY A 258 -11.14 4.18 15.64
N ASP A 259 -12.20 4.30 14.81
CA ASP A 259 -12.56 3.21 13.89
C ASP A 259 -11.38 2.90 12.96
N VAL A 260 -11.25 1.66 12.54
CA VAL A 260 -10.28 1.27 11.51
C VAL A 260 -11.02 1.01 10.20
N ILE A 261 -10.56 1.62 9.12
CA ILE A 261 -11.10 1.41 7.78
C ILE A 261 -10.12 0.58 6.96
N LEU A 262 -10.62 -0.48 6.36
CA LEU A 262 -9.85 -1.38 5.49
C LEU A 262 -10.38 -1.32 4.06
N CYS A 263 -9.48 -1.19 3.09
CA CYS A 263 -9.82 -1.30 1.68
C CYS A 263 -9.87 -2.77 1.24
N THR A 264 -10.98 -3.17 0.59
CA THR A 264 -11.21 -4.54 0.12
C THR A 264 -11.13 -4.69 -1.40
N SER A 265 -10.82 -3.60 -2.10
CA SER A 265 -10.67 -3.56 -3.56
C SER A 265 -9.51 -2.65 -3.97
N ALA A 266 -8.97 -2.79 -5.16
CA ALA A 266 -7.93 -1.96 -5.80
C ALA A 266 -6.62 -1.77 -5.00
N SER A 267 -6.68 -1.41 -3.72
CA SER A 267 -5.52 -1.25 -2.82
C SER A 267 -5.70 -2.16 -1.59
N ILE A 268 -5.81 -3.47 -1.85
CA ILE A 268 -6.02 -4.48 -0.80
C ILE A 268 -4.94 -4.38 0.27
N GLY A 269 -5.36 -4.39 1.54
CA GLY A 269 -4.46 -4.35 2.69
C GLY A 269 -4.14 -2.96 3.23
N LYS A 270 -4.66 -1.86 2.63
CA LYS A 270 -4.56 -0.55 3.28
C LYS A 270 -5.58 -0.46 4.41
N ALA A 271 -5.08 -0.40 5.62
CA ALA A 271 -5.85 -0.14 6.83
C ALA A 271 -5.46 1.22 7.40
N SER A 272 -6.44 2.03 7.81
CA SER A 272 -6.24 3.39 8.30
C SER A 272 -7.11 3.65 9.52
N ILE A 273 -6.63 4.48 10.45
CA ILE A 273 -7.39 4.89 11.64
C ILE A 273 -8.16 6.17 11.35
N VAL A 274 -9.40 6.24 11.81
CA VAL A 274 -10.25 7.43 11.72
C VAL A 274 -9.80 8.44 12.77
N GLY A 275 -9.21 9.55 12.30
CA GLY A 275 -8.84 10.71 13.08
C GLY A 275 -10.02 11.67 13.30
N PRO A 276 -9.81 12.75 14.09
CA PRO A 276 -10.87 13.74 14.40
C PRO A 276 -11.51 14.35 13.15
N GLU A 277 -10.73 14.59 12.10
CA GLU A 277 -11.16 15.21 10.84
C GLU A 277 -12.14 14.33 10.03
N ALA A 278 -12.07 13.01 10.18
CA ALA A 278 -12.91 12.05 9.45
C ALA A 278 -14.12 11.54 10.27
N VAL A 279 -14.31 12.05 11.50
CA VAL A 279 -15.48 11.70 12.31
C VAL A 279 -16.76 12.17 11.64
N GLY A 280 -17.76 11.30 11.55
CA GLY A 280 -19.03 11.56 10.88
C GLY A 280 -19.03 11.34 9.37
N ALA A 281 -17.87 11.14 8.74
CA ALA A 281 -17.79 10.76 7.33
C ALA A 281 -18.40 9.36 7.09
N ILE A 282 -18.72 9.06 5.85
CA ILE A 282 -19.27 7.76 5.42
C ILE A 282 -18.22 6.99 4.63
N PRO A 283 -17.96 5.70 4.95
CA PRO A 283 -17.11 4.85 4.11
C PRO A 283 -17.84 4.49 2.82
N TYR A 284 -17.08 4.40 1.70
CA TYR A 284 -17.67 4.02 0.41
C TYR A 284 -17.69 2.49 0.22
N THR A 285 -18.40 2.03 -0.80
CA THR A 285 -18.41 0.61 -1.24
C THR A 285 -16.97 0.10 -1.46
N GLY A 286 -16.66 -1.09 -0.99
CA GLY A 286 -15.31 -1.66 -1.04
C GLY A 286 -14.41 -1.18 0.10
N GLN A 287 -14.99 -0.56 1.12
CA GLN A 287 -14.35 -0.25 2.39
C GLN A 287 -15.10 -0.95 3.51
N ILE A 288 -14.36 -1.50 4.46
CA ILE A 288 -14.93 -2.12 5.65
C ILE A 288 -14.48 -1.34 6.87
N ARG A 289 -15.44 -0.90 7.66
CA ARG A 289 -15.24 -0.31 8.98
C ARG A 289 -15.07 -1.42 10.00
N PHE A 290 -14.04 -1.33 10.82
CA PHE A 290 -13.85 -2.14 12.00
C PHE A 290 -14.01 -1.28 13.25
N LYS A 291 -14.83 -1.76 14.16
CA LYS A 291 -15.03 -1.16 15.48
C LYS A 291 -14.41 -2.07 16.51
N MET A 292 -13.41 -1.54 17.22
CA MET A 292 -12.69 -2.31 18.24
C MET A 292 -13.55 -2.49 19.49
N THR A 293 -13.41 -3.64 20.13
CA THR A 293 -13.84 -3.85 21.51
C THR A 293 -12.82 -3.20 22.47
N GLN A 294 -13.20 -3.01 23.73
CA GLN A 294 -12.30 -2.37 24.71
C GLN A 294 -11.05 -3.22 25.03
N SER A 295 -11.10 -4.50 24.71
CA SER A 295 -10.07 -5.46 25.08
C SER A 295 -9.05 -5.78 23.96
N LEU A 296 -9.19 -5.19 22.77
CA LEU A 296 -8.23 -5.30 21.67
C LEU A 296 -7.70 -3.92 21.30
N ILE A 297 -6.39 -3.73 21.39
CA ILE A 297 -5.76 -2.45 21.06
C ILE A 297 -5.82 -2.24 19.54
N ARG A 298 -6.35 -1.09 19.12
CA ARG A 298 -6.58 -0.78 17.69
C ARG A 298 -5.31 -0.75 16.86
N GLU A 299 -4.22 -0.27 17.44
CA GLU A 299 -2.91 -0.19 16.80
C GLU A 299 -2.34 -1.59 16.53
N TYR A 300 -2.52 -2.53 17.46
CA TYR A 300 -2.15 -3.94 17.22
C TYR A 300 -2.97 -4.52 16.05
N PHE A 301 -4.29 -4.27 16.05
CA PHE A 301 -5.14 -4.71 14.94
C PHE A 301 -4.72 -4.07 13.60
N LEU A 302 -4.36 -2.78 13.59
CA LEU A 302 -3.84 -2.10 12.41
C LEU A 302 -2.57 -2.78 11.87
N TYR A 303 -1.64 -3.12 12.74
CA TYR A 303 -0.41 -3.83 12.38
C TYR A 303 -0.70 -5.24 11.87
N PHE A 304 -1.63 -5.95 12.51
CA PHE A 304 -2.10 -7.25 12.01
C PHE A 304 -2.68 -7.14 10.59
N ALA A 305 -3.58 -6.20 10.34
CA ALA A 305 -4.23 -6.00 9.05
C ALA A 305 -3.25 -5.61 7.91
N ASN A 306 -2.07 -5.10 8.26
CA ASN A 306 -1.00 -4.78 7.31
C ASN A 306 0.11 -5.86 7.27
N SER A 307 0.00 -6.95 8.02
CA SER A 307 0.99 -8.03 8.08
C SER A 307 0.84 -9.07 6.99
N ASP A 308 1.92 -9.77 6.68
CA ASP A 308 1.89 -10.91 5.77
C ASP A 308 0.97 -12.03 6.27
N THR A 309 0.81 -12.18 7.59
CA THR A 309 -0.11 -13.14 8.20
C THR A 309 -1.56 -12.90 7.78
N TYR A 310 -2.00 -11.62 7.75
CA TYR A 310 -3.33 -11.27 7.28
C TYR A 310 -3.43 -11.35 5.75
N LEU A 311 -2.50 -10.71 5.03
CA LEU A 311 -2.53 -10.60 3.58
C LEU A 311 -2.50 -11.98 2.89
N ASN A 312 -1.70 -12.91 3.39
CA ASN A 312 -1.64 -14.27 2.85
C ASN A 312 -2.94 -15.06 3.06
N GLN A 313 -3.65 -14.85 4.17
CA GLN A 313 -4.97 -15.45 4.37
C GLN A 313 -5.99 -14.89 3.37
N ILE A 314 -6.01 -13.57 3.17
CA ILE A 314 -6.88 -12.93 2.19
C ILE A 314 -6.55 -13.39 0.76
N ASP A 315 -5.28 -13.49 0.39
CA ASP A 315 -4.86 -13.94 -0.94
C ASP A 315 -5.35 -15.36 -1.28
N ARG A 316 -5.34 -16.26 -0.31
CA ARG A 316 -5.87 -17.63 -0.48
C ARG A 316 -7.39 -17.66 -0.69
N MET A 317 -8.12 -16.68 -0.16
CA MET A 317 -9.57 -16.62 -0.19
C MET A 317 -10.13 -15.80 -1.37
N LYS A 318 -9.28 -15.05 -2.10
CA LYS A 318 -9.72 -14.22 -3.24
C LYS A 318 -10.32 -15.07 -4.34
N THR A 319 -11.45 -14.59 -4.87
CA THR A 319 -12.14 -15.19 -6.01
C THR A 319 -12.31 -14.15 -7.12
N GLY A 320 -12.19 -14.57 -8.38
CA GLY A 320 -12.37 -13.72 -9.55
C GLY A 320 -11.09 -13.50 -10.37
N ASN A 321 -11.25 -13.43 -11.70
CA ASN A 321 -10.12 -13.38 -12.65
C ASN A 321 -9.66 -11.95 -12.99
N CYS A 322 -10.53 -10.93 -12.91
CA CYS A 322 -10.22 -9.56 -13.37
C CYS A 322 -10.12 -8.53 -12.24
N ILE A 323 -11.01 -8.59 -11.26
CA ILE A 323 -10.97 -7.73 -10.06
C ILE A 323 -11.11 -8.64 -8.84
N GLN A 324 -10.04 -8.73 -8.07
CA GLN A 324 -10.04 -9.51 -6.85
C GLN A 324 -10.75 -8.72 -5.76
N HIS A 325 -11.88 -9.22 -5.31
CA HIS A 325 -12.63 -8.67 -4.17
C HIS A 325 -12.65 -9.66 -3.02
N TYR A 326 -12.57 -9.14 -1.82
CA TYR A 326 -12.98 -9.87 -0.64
C TYR A 326 -13.97 -9.02 0.15
N GLY A 327 -14.85 -9.66 0.90
CA GLY A 327 -15.92 -8.98 1.64
C GLY A 327 -16.11 -9.59 3.01
N PRO A 328 -17.17 -9.18 3.73
CA PRO A 328 -17.45 -9.65 5.08
C PRO A 328 -17.47 -11.17 5.25
N THR A 329 -17.88 -11.91 4.23
CA THR A 329 -17.91 -13.40 4.26
C THR A 329 -16.52 -14.01 4.35
N HIS A 330 -15.53 -13.41 3.68
CA HIS A 330 -14.14 -13.86 3.74
C HIS A 330 -13.50 -13.49 5.08
N LEU A 331 -13.81 -12.29 5.61
CA LEU A 331 -13.30 -11.84 6.91
C LEU A 331 -13.75 -12.73 8.06
N LYS A 332 -14.89 -13.42 7.93
CA LYS A 332 -15.36 -14.38 8.91
C LYS A 332 -14.53 -15.66 8.99
N GLU A 333 -13.64 -15.88 8.05
CA GLU A 333 -12.73 -17.03 8.02
C GLU A 333 -11.28 -16.65 8.34
N VAL A 334 -11.00 -15.39 8.68
CA VAL A 334 -9.65 -14.89 9.02
C VAL A 334 -9.31 -15.23 10.45
N TYR A 335 -8.16 -15.88 10.66
CA TYR A 335 -7.56 -16.15 11.96
C TYR A 335 -6.66 -14.97 12.38
N ILE A 336 -6.78 -14.54 13.63
CA ILE A 336 -5.96 -13.50 14.25
C ILE A 336 -5.29 -14.04 15.51
N PRO A 337 -3.96 -13.88 15.67
CA PRO A 337 -3.28 -14.23 16.90
C PRO A 337 -3.47 -13.09 17.92
N ILE A 338 -3.87 -13.43 19.12
CA ILE A 338 -4.13 -12.48 20.21
C ILE A 338 -3.09 -12.67 21.29
N PRO A 339 -2.21 -11.67 21.51
CA PRO A 339 -1.30 -11.62 22.67
C PRO A 339 -2.03 -11.19 23.96
N PRO A 340 -1.43 -11.41 25.14
CA PRO A 340 -1.79 -10.69 26.35
C PRO A 340 -1.83 -9.18 26.11
N ILE A 341 -2.70 -8.46 26.87
CA ILE A 341 -2.89 -7.02 26.63
C ILE A 341 -1.61 -6.21 26.86
N GLU A 342 -0.86 -6.57 27.90
CA GLU A 342 0.41 -5.95 28.25
C GLU A 342 1.46 -6.20 27.17
N GLU A 343 1.43 -7.36 26.53
CA GLU A 343 2.33 -7.67 25.39
C GLU A 343 1.90 -6.93 24.13
N GLN A 344 0.59 -6.71 23.88
CA GLN A 344 0.13 -5.83 22.79
C GLN A 344 0.74 -4.42 22.93
N GLU A 345 0.75 -3.85 24.14
CA GLU A 345 1.34 -2.55 24.40
C GLU A 345 2.86 -2.52 24.13
N ARG A 346 3.59 -3.56 24.58
CA ARG A 346 5.03 -3.69 24.30
C ARG A 346 5.32 -3.81 22.82
N ILE A 347 4.54 -4.62 22.10
CA ILE A 347 4.64 -4.80 20.64
C ILE A 347 4.42 -3.46 19.94
N ILE A 348 3.35 -2.73 20.28
CA ILE A 348 3.01 -1.44 19.67
C ILE A 348 4.15 -0.44 19.88
N LYS A 349 4.64 -0.31 21.11
CA LYS A 349 5.75 0.60 21.44
C LYS A 349 7.01 0.29 20.63
N GLN A 350 7.38 -0.97 20.53
CA GLN A 350 8.58 -1.40 19.79
C GLN A 350 8.40 -1.20 18.28
N LEU A 351 7.22 -1.56 17.73
CA LEU A 351 6.90 -1.36 16.32
C LEU A 351 6.92 0.11 15.95
N SER A 352 6.27 0.99 16.72
CA SER A 352 6.24 2.43 16.44
C SER A 352 7.64 3.01 16.35
N SER A 353 8.54 2.62 17.27
CA SER A 353 9.94 3.08 17.26
C SER A 353 10.70 2.61 16.02
N LEU A 354 10.60 1.31 15.68
CA LEU A 354 11.32 0.73 14.55
C LEU A 354 10.79 1.25 13.21
N LEU A 355 9.47 1.37 13.08
CA LEU A 355 8.85 1.88 11.86
C LEU A 355 9.15 3.36 11.64
N SER A 356 9.18 4.19 12.71
CA SER A 356 9.58 5.61 12.62
C SER A 356 10.97 5.74 12.02
N SER A 357 11.95 4.99 12.53
CA SER A 357 13.32 5.02 11.99
C SER A 357 13.39 4.60 10.52
N LEU A 358 12.58 3.62 10.10
CA LEU A 358 12.51 3.20 8.69
C LEU A 358 11.80 4.24 7.80
N TYR A 359 10.85 5.00 8.32
CA TYR A 359 10.23 6.12 7.60
C TYR A 359 11.21 7.28 7.40
N GLU A 360 12.00 7.63 8.41
CA GLU A 360 13.06 8.64 8.29
C GLU A 360 14.10 8.28 7.22
N ILE A 361 14.48 7.01 7.13
CA ILE A 361 15.36 6.51 6.06
C ILE A 361 14.68 6.67 4.70
N GLU A 362 13.41 6.27 4.57
CA GLU A 362 12.67 6.34 3.31
C GLU A 362 12.50 7.79 2.82
N GLU A 363 12.21 8.73 3.71
CA GLU A 363 12.16 10.16 3.41
C GLU A 363 13.51 10.68 2.91
N SER A 364 14.60 10.30 3.56
CA SER A 364 15.95 10.73 3.15
C SER A 364 16.38 10.20 1.78
N ILE A 365 15.82 9.06 1.33
CA ILE A 365 16.07 8.51 -0.01
C ILE A 365 15.29 9.30 -1.08
N THR A 366 14.11 9.82 -0.74
CA THR A 366 13.21 10.50 -1.68
C THR A 366 13.56 11.97 -1.91
N MET A 367 14.27 12.59 -0.97
CA MET A 367 14.86 13.92 -1.16
C MET A 367 16.04 13.87 -2.13
#